data_a172023ae08836cc0d3c3356d2c24220
#
_entry.id   a172023ae08836cc0d3c3356d2c24220
#
_cell.length_a   1.000
_cell.length_b   1.000
_cell.length_c   1.000
_cell.angle_alpha   90.00
_cell.angle_beta   90.00
_cell.angle_gamma   90.00
#
_symmetry.space_group_name_H-M   'P 1'
#
loop_
_entity.id
_entity.type
_entity.pdbx_description
1 polymer ?
#
loop_
_entity_poly.entity_id
_entity_poly.type
_entity_poly.pdbx_seq_one_letter_code
_entity_poly.pdbx_strand_id
1 'polypeptide(L)'
;MGFQTGGTGRLATEKPFNNLLRTLRDQDYTLIVPHLVEAEQAANELLYNPGDDVDMVYFPCASTLVSFLVSNEDGRDVETILVGREGAVGGIVSHGKLPAYCRIVVKYGGPFVRLPVSVLEAAKGQ
;
A
#
# COMPACT_ATOMS: atom_id res chain seq x y z
N MET A 1 17.89 9.92 -10.51
CA MET A 1 17.93 9.65 -10.10
C MET A 1 17.83 9.04 -9.44
N GLY A 2 17.57 8.98 -9.28
CA GLY A 2 17.52 8.49 -8.62
C GLY A 2 17.27 7.69 -7.88
N PHE A 3 17.11 7.15 -7.85
CA PHE A 3 16.78 6.40 -7.19
C PHE A 3 17.48 5.38 -7.21
N GLN A 4 18.02 5.26 -7.13
CA GLN A 4 18.64 4.54 -7.18
C GLN A 4 18.93 3.80 -6.42
N THR A 5 18.99 3.60 -6.15
CA THR A 5 19.46 2.97 -5.61
C THR A 5 19.27 2.49 -4.53
N GLY A 6 19.39 2.18 -4.02
CA GLY A 6 19.18 1.65 -2.87
C GLY A 6 18.19 2.30 -2.14
N GLY A 7 17.12 2.43 -2.43
CA GLY A 7 16.12 3.30 -1.93
C GLY A 7 16.06 3.54 -0.45
N THR A 8 16.56 2.63 0.38
CA THR A 8 16.44 2.78 1.83
C THR A 8 17.09 4.05 2.35
N GLY A 9 18.28 4.36 1.86
CA GLY A 9 18.94 5.58 2.29
C GLY A 9 18.17 6.83 1.94
N ARG A 10 17.55 6.82 0.79
CA ARG A 10 16.74 7.93 0.35
C ARG A 10 15.48 8.08 1.19
N LEU A 11 14.86 6.96 1.53
CA LEU A 11 13.66 7.01 2.36
C LEU A 11 13.95 7.56 3.75
N ALA A 12 15.15 7.37 4.25
CA ALA A 12 15.53 7.87 5.56
C ALA A 12 15.57 9.40 5.59
N THR A 13 15.86 10.04 4.45
CA THR A 13 15.99 11.49 4.40
C THR A 13 14.75 12.17 3.81
N GLU A 14 13.96 11.43 3.04
CA GLU A 14 12.85 12.01 2.32
C GLU A 14 11.67 11.07 2.41
N LYS A 15 10.54 11.58 2.89
CA LYS A 15 9.34 10.75 2.92
C LYS A 15 8.81 10.54 1.51
N PRO A 16 8.32 9.34 1.20
CA PRO A 16 7.70 9.08 -0.10
C PRO A 16 6.50 9.98 -0.34
N PHE A 17 6.11 10.12 -1.59
CA PHE A 17 5.01 10.98 -1.96
C PHE A 17 3.68 10.26 -1.74
N ASN A 18 3.37 10.00 -0.50
CA ASN A 18 2.11 9.44 -0.04
C ASN A 18 1.68 10.27 1.16
N ASN A 19 0.44 10.74 1.15
CA ASN A 19 -0.02 11.69 2.15
C ASN A 19 -0.04 11.12 3.56
N LEU A 20 -0.40 9.84 3.71
CA LEU A 20 -0.42 9.25 5.04
C LEU A 20 0.99 9.17 5.63
N LEU A 21 1.96 8.75 4.83
CA LEU A 21 3.33 8.68 5.30
C LEU A 21 3.87 10.06 5.63
N ARG A 22 3.49 11.06 4.85
CA ARG A 22 3.95 12.42 5.06
C ARG A 22 3.39 13.08 6.31
N THR A 23 2.25 12.59 6.80
CA THR A 23 1.65 13.14 8.01
C THR A 23 2.20 12.52 9.28
N LEU A 24 2.97 11.46 9.18
CA LEU A 24 3.56 10.84 10.37
C LEU A 24 4.59 11.77 11.00
N ARG A 25 4.61 11.77 12.33
CA ARG A 25 5.66 12.49 13.06
C ARG A 25 7.00 11.84 12.74
N ASP A 26 8.06 12.65 12.79
CA ASP A 26 9.39 12.14 12.45
C ASP A 26 9.78 10.93 13.29
N GLN A 27 9.46 10.94 14.57
CA GLN A 27 9.80 9.82 15.43
C GLN A 27 9.05 8.54 15.05
N ASP A 28 7.79 8.67 14.62
CA ASP A 28 7.02 7.51 14.18
C ASP A 28 7.52 7.00 12.84
N TYR A 29 7.82 7.93 11.93
CA TYR A 29 8.33 7.55 10.62
C TYR A 29 9.66 6.82 10.75
N THR A 30 10.52 7.28 11.66
CA THR A 30 11.82 6.66 11.87
C THR A 30 11.68 5.19 12.27
N LEU A 31 10.62 4.84 12.98
CA LEU A 31 10.41 3.45 13.39
C LEU A 31 10.14 2.53 12.21
N ILE A 32 9.50 3.03 11.17
CA ILE A 32 9.11 2.17 10.05
C ILE A 32 10.05 2.25 8.86
N VAL A 33 10.85 3.29 8.76
CA VAL A 33 11.73 3.51 7.61
C VAL A 33 12.59 2.30 7.25
N PRO A 34 13.26 1.62 8.22
CA PRO A 34 14.11 0.49 7.84
C PRO A 34 13.35 -0.67 7.19
N HIS A 35 12.04 -0.69 7.33
CA HIS A 35 11.21 -1.78 6.83
C HIS A 35 10.44 -1.41 5.57
N LEU A 36 10.53 -0.15 5.14
CA LEU A 36 9.84 0.28 3.92
C LEU A 36 10.58 -0.23 2.68
N VAL A 37 9.83 -0.74 1.73
CA VAL A 37 10.38 -1.23 0.49
C VAL A 37 9.72 -0.48 -0.66
N GLU A 38 10.53 0.17 -1.48
CA GLU A 38 10.03 0.82 -2.69
C GLU A 38 9.81 -0.21 -3.78
N ALA A 39 8.77 -0.04 -4.55
CA ALA A 39 8.46 -0.94 -5.66
C ALA A 39 7.73 -0.17 -6.74
N GLU A 40 7.84 -0.67 -7.96
CA GLU A 40 7.06 -0.17 -9.08
C GLU A 40 6.06 -1.24 -9.44
N GLN A 41 4.82 -0.84 -9.65
CA GLN A 41 3.77 -1.79 -10.03
C GLN A 41 3.14 -1.32 -11.32
N ALA A 42 2.89 -2.24 -12.20
CA ALA A 42 2.25 -1.94 -13.48
C ALA A 42 0.73 -2.00 -13.34
N ALA A 43 0.05 -1.28 -14.23
CA ALA A 43 -1.41 -1.35 -14.27
C ALA A 43 -1.85 -2.80 -14.47
N ASN A 44 -2.94 -3.15 -13.83
CA ASN A 44 -3.57 -4.47 -13.85
C ASN A 44 -2.84 -5.53 -13.03
N GLU A 45 -1.74 -5.18 -12.36
CA GLU A 45 -1.11 -6.13 -11.46
C GLU A 45 -2.00 -6.36 -10.25
N LEU A 46 -2.04 -7.60 -9.82
CA LEU A 46 -2.87 -8.01 -8.70
C LEU A 46 -2.08 -7.86 -7.41
N LEU A 47 -2.65 -7.12 -6.46
CA LEU A 47 -2.03 -7.01 -5.13
C LEU A 47 -2.57 -8.08 -4.20
N TYR A 48 -3.88 -8.32 -4.24
CA TYR A 48 -4.50 -9.32 -3.40
C TYR A 48 -5.62 -10.03 -4.14
N ASN A 49 -5.66 -11.35 -3.97
CA ASN A 49 -6.77 -12.19 -4.42
C ASN A 49 -7.83 -12.26 -3.35
N PRO A 50 -9.07 -12.58 -3.74
CA PRO A 50 -10.11 -12.82 -2.74
C PRO A 50 -9.67 -13.88 -1.73
N GLY A 51 -9.88 -13.59 -0.45
CA GLY A 51 -9.57 -14.52 0.61
C GLY A 51 -8.12 -14.54 1.07
N ASP A 52 -7.25 -13.78 0.42
CA ASP A 52 -5.85 -13.72 0.83
C ASP A 52 -5.70 -13.15 2.23
N ASP A 53 -4.67 -13.58 2.93
CA ASP A 53 -4.27 -12.94 4.18
C ASP A 53 -3.66 -11.58 3.84
N VAL A 54 -4.05 -10.56 4.59
CA VAL A 54 -3.54 -9.21 4.38
C VAL A 54 -2.36 -9.01 5.32
N ASP A 55 -1.16 -9.26 4.78
CA ASP A 55 0.06 -9.22 5.59
C ASP A 55 0.98 -8.07 5.22
N MET A 56 0.62 -7.30 4.20
CA MET A 56 1.43 -6.20 3.70
C MET A 56 0.55 -4.97 3.52
N VAL A 57 1.06 -3.82 3.91
CA VAL A 57 0.40 -2.54 3.64
C VAL A 57 1.08 -1.90 2.46
N TYR A 58 0.31 -1.47 1.47
CA TYR A 58 0.82 -0.79 0.28
C TYR A 58 0.41 0.67 0.34
N PHE A 59 1.38 1.55 0.14
CA PHE A 59 1.15 2.99 0.11
C PHE A 59 1.36 3.47 -1.32
N PRO A 60 0.27 3.70 -2.07
CA PRO A 60 0.43 4.25 -3.42
C PRO A 60 1.05 5.63 -3.35
N CYS A 61 1.98 5.90 -4.26
CA CYS A 61 2.71 7.16 -4.27
C CYS A 61 2.47 7.88 -5.59
N ALA A 62 2.63 9.20 -5.55
CA ALA A 62 2.49 10.04 -6.74
C ALA A 62 1.13 9.83 -7.40
N SER A 63 1.09 9.41 -8.65
CA SER A 63 -0.16 9.24 -9.40
C SER A 63 -0.68 7.81 -9.43
N THR A 64 -0.07 6.91 -8.66
CA THR A 64 -0.49 5.51 -8.62
C THR A 64 -1.88 5.39 -8.00
N LEU A 65 -2.72 4.55 -8.60
CA LEU A 65 -4.06 4.28 -8.08
C LEU A 65 -4.31 2.80 -7.99
N VAL A 66 -4.99 2.40 -6.93
CA VAL A 66 -5.37 1.02 -6.67
C VAL A 66 -6.89 0.92 -6.64
N SER A 67 -7.41 -0.14 -7.22
CA SER A 67 -8.85 -0.35 -7.33
C SER A 67 -9.26 -1.58 -6.52
N PHE A 68 -10.33 -1.42 -5.74
CA PHE A 68 -10.96 -2.53 -5.05
C PHE A 68 -12.13 -2.99 -5.91
N LEU A 69 -12.07 -4.24 -6.35
CA LEU A 69 -13.09 -4.83 -7.20
C LEU A 69 -13.88 -5.85 -6.40
N VAL A 70 -15.19 -5.76 -6.50
CA VAL A 70 -16.09 -6.70 -5.83
C VAL A 70 -16.88 -7.44 -6.89
N SER A 71 -16.89 -8.77 -6.82
CA SER A 71 -17.66 -9.57 -7.76
C SER A 71 -19.14 -9.48 -7.41
N ASN A 72 -19.96 -9.18 -8.40
CA ASN A 72 -21.40 -9.15 -8.21
C ASN A 72 -22.00 -10.53 -8.53
N GLU A 73 -23.33 -10.63 -8.43
CA GLU A 73 -24.04 -11.89 -8.65
C GLU A 73 -23.87 -12.44 -10.06
N ASP A 74 -23.62 -11.56 -11.02
CA ASP A 74 -23.44 -11.98 -12.42
C ASP A 74 -22.01 -12.42 -12.69
N GLY A 75 -21.14 -12.40 -11.69
CA GLY A 75 -19.75 -12.77 -11.87
C GLY A 75 -18.89 -11.65 -12.42
N ARG A 76 -19.41 -10.46 -12.47
CA ARG A 76 -18.63 -9.30 -12.94
C ARG A 76 -17.99 -8.59 -11.78
N ASP A 77 -16.79 -8.09 -12.01
CA ASP A 77 -16.10 -7.25 -11.04
C ASP A 77 -16.60 -5.82 -11.15
N VAL A 78 -16.94 -5.24 -10.02
CA VAL A 78 -17.40 -3.86 -9.94
C VAL A 78 -16.41 -3.09 -9.08
N GLU A 79 -15.89 -1.98 -9.62
CA GLU A 79 -14.98 -1.14 -8.86
C GLU A 79 -15.77 -0.38 -7.80
N THR A 80 -15.37 -0.54 -6.55
CA THR A 80 -16.09 0.05 -5.43
C THR A 80 -15.32 1.17 -4.76
N ILE A 81 -13.99 1.06 -4.72
CA ILE A 81 -13.14 2.04 -4.04
C ILE A 81 -11.89 2.25 -4.87
N LEU A 82 -11.45 3.50 -4.93
CA LEU A 82 -10.14 3.85 -5.48
C LEU A 82 -9.30 4.43 -4.38
N VAL A 83 -8.07 3.97 -4.28
CA VAL A 83 -7.13 4.47 -3.28
C VAL A 83 -5.87 4.96 -4.00
N GLY A 84 -5.49 6.18 -3.73
CA GLY A 84 -4.27 6.75 -4.28
C GLY A 84 -3.34 7.20 -3.18
N ARG A 85 -2.57 8.24 -3.45
CA ARG A 85 -1.56 8.73 -2.51
C ARG A 85 -2.14 9.29 -1.22
N GLU A 86 -3.45 9.43 -1.14
CA GLU A 86 -4.10 9.91 0.07
C GLU A 86 -4.27 8.81 1.10
N GLY A 87 -4.05 7.54 0.74
CA GLY A 87 -4.35 6.44 1.63
C GLY A 87 -3.37 5.29 1.56
N ALA A 88 -3.82 4.16 2.02
CA ALA A 88 -3.04 2.93 2.06
C ALA A 88 -3.96 1.75 1.85
N VAL A 89 -3.39 0.64 1.39
CA VAL A 89 -4.13 -0.57 1.08
C VAL A 89 -3.60 -1.69 1.97
N GLY A 90 -4.49 -2.35 2.69
CA GLY A 90 -4.14 -3.45 3.59
C GLY A 90 -4.03 -2.97 5.02
N GLY A 91 -3.93 -3.88 5.93
CA GLY A 91 -3.63 -3.69 7.35
C GLY A 91 -4.24 -2.56 8.16
N ILE A 92 -4.38 -1.40 7.58
CA ILE A 92 -4.87 -0.26 8.33
C ILE A 92 -6.37 -0.32 8.53
N VAL A 93 -7.06 -0.71 7.48
CA VAL A 93 -8.52 -0.69 7.47
C VAL A 93 -9.11 -2.05 7.74
N SER A 94 -8.41 -3.11 7.39
CA SER A 94 -8.93 -4.44 7.58
C SER A 94 -7.84 -5.34 8.14
N HIS A 95 -8.24 -6.18 9.05
CA HIS A 95 -7.34 -7.14 9.68
C HIS A 95 -7.68 -8.53 9.18
N GLY A 96 -6.66 -9.36 9.02
CA GLY A 96 -6.88 -10.74 8.67
C GLY A 96 -7.07 -10.93 7.18
N LYS A 97 -8.09 -11.69 6.81
CA LYS A 97 -8.28 -12.09 5.43
C LYS A 97 -9.12 -11.10 4.65
N LEU A 98 -8.74 -10.92 3.39
CA LEU A 98 -9.58 -10.18 2.46
C LEU A 98 -10.85 -10.97 2.21
N PRO A 99 -12.02 -10.33 2.12
CA PRO A 99 -13.25 -11.05 1.83
C PRO A 99 -13.15 -11.86 0.55
N ALA A 100 -13.85 -12.99 0.52
CA ALA A 100 -13.76 -13.93 -0.58
C ALA A 100 -14.26 -13.37 -1.92
N TYR A 101 -14.95 -12.25 -1.88
CA TYR A 101 -15.51 -11.64 -3.10
C TYR A 101 -14.75 -10.37 -3.50
N CYS A 102 -13.65 -10.06 -2.83
CA CYS A 102 -12.94 -8.80 -3.06
C CYS A 102 -11.55 -9.06 -3.65
N ARG A 103 -11.20 -8.28 -4.65
CA ARG A 103 -9.89 -8.34 -5.31
C ARG A 103 -9.30 -6.94 -5.32
N ILE A 104 -8.00 -6.83 -5.16
CA ILE A 104 -7.34 -5.54 -5.17
C ILE A 104 -6.30 -5.53 -6.29
N VAL A 105 -6.44 -4.60 -7.22
CA VAL A 105 -5.55 -4.51 -8.39
C VAL A 105 -5.05 -3.09 -8.56
N VAL A 106 -3.91 -2.96 -9.24
CA VAL A 106 -3.37 -1.65 -9.60
C VAL A 106 -4.15 -1.13 -10.79
N LYS A 107 -4.72 0.05 -10.67
CA LYS A 107 -5.46 0.67 -11.77
C LYS A 107 -4.53 1.52 -12.63
N TYR A 108 -3.79 2.42 -12.02
CA TYR A 108 -2.76 3.19 -12.71
C TYR A 108 -1.42 2.87 -12.07
N GLY A 109 -0.48 2.41 -12.88
CA GLY A 109 0.81 1.99 -12.39
C GLY A 109 1.68 3.13 -11.92
N GLY A 110 2.70 2.80 -11.15
CA GLY A 110 3.64 3.76 -10.65
C GLY A 110 4.31 3.29 -9.37
N PRO A 111 4.90 4.23 -8.63
CA PRO A 111 5.65 3.86 -7.43
C PRO A 111 4.74 3.54 -6.25
N PHE A 112 5.19 2.58 -5.46
CA PHE A 112 4.57 2.18 -4.20
C PHE A 112 5.65 2.08 -3.15
N VAL A 113 5.23 2.21 -1.89
CA VAL A 113 6.05 1.79 -0.77
C VAL A 113 5.23 0.75 -0.03
N ARG A 114 5.87 -0.33 0.40
CA ARG A 114 5.16 -1.36 1.14
C ARG A 114 5.84 -1.67 2.45
N LEU A 115 5.08 -2.22 3.37
CA LEU A 115 5.50 -2.42 4.75
C LEU A 115 4.74 -3.60 5.33
N PRO A 116 5.41 -4.51 6.05
CA PRO A 116 4.67 -5.58 6.71
C PRO A 116 3.68 -5.03 7.73
N VAL A 117 2.50 -5.63 7.78
CA VAL A 117 1.46 -5.21 8.73
C VAL A 117 1.98 -5.27 10.15
N SER A 118 2.75 -6.30 10.48
CA SER A 118 3.27 -6.47 11.83
C SER A 118 4.13 -5.30 12.28
N VAL A 119 4.91 -4.73 11.35
CA VAL A 119 5.76 -3.58 11.66
C VAL A 119 4.91 -2.36 11.93
N LEU A 120 3.90 -2.15 11.09
CA LEU A 120 3.01 -1.00 11.27
C LEU A 120 2.27 -1.08 12.59
N GLU A 121 1.78 -2.25 12.94
CA GLU A 121 1.04 -2.41 14.20
C GLU A 121 1.94 -2.21 15.40
N ALA A 122 3.18 -2.68 15.32
CA ALA A 122 4.13 -2.45 16.40
C ALA A 122 4.40 -0.96 16.56
N ALA A 123 4.55 -0.24 15.47
CA ALA A 123 4.78 1.20 15.51
C ALA A 123 3.58 1.94 16.08
N LYS A 124 2.38 1.51 15.71
CA LYS A 124 1.15 2.14 16.22
C LYS A 124 0.98 1.91 17.72
N GLY A 125 1.52 0.83 18.22
CA GLY A 125 1.43 0.52 19.64
C GLY A 125 2.35 1.34 20.52
N GLN A 126 3.22 2.13 19.91
CA GLN A 126 4.11 3.02 20.69
C GLN A 126 3.34 4.28 21.20
#